data_653d4a6dbcc7e48ea6317079adf56898
#
_entry.id   653d4a6dbcc7e48ea6317079adf56898
#
_cell.length_a   1.000
_cell.length_b   1.000
_cell.length_c   1.000
_cell.angle_alpha   90.00
_cell.angle_beta   90.00
_cell.angle_gamma   90.00
#
_symmetry.space_group_name_H-M   'P 1'
#
loop_
_entity.id
_entity.type
_entity.pdbx_description
1 polymer ?
#
loop_
_entity_poly.entity_id
_entity_poly.type
_entity_poly.pdbx_seq_one_letter_code
_entity_poly.pdbx_strand_id
1 'polypeptide(L)'
;VTRVPDSGHVVVCGLGKVGFELVRLLKAQNVPIAVIEFDPQCPYIAPLRRMSVPVITGDAGNAVVLGQASAGGARAVIAVTSSDLVNLQIALVAKGLGGHEKTTVLLQADESFAAQLREEANLQSALSIPELTAPAIAAAVFGDRVHALFRVGREVHAVVSRPFSDGHLP
;
A
#
# COMPACT_ATOMS: atom_id res chain seq x y z
N VAL A 1 9.13 13.01 19.63
CA VAL A 1 8.14 12.03 19.16
C VAL A 1 7.32 12.74 18.09
N THR A 2 7.33 12.22 16.85
CA THR A 2 6.54 12.82 15.77
C THR A 2 5.06 12.54 16.04
N ARG A 3 4.23 13.59 15.99
CA ARG A 3 2.79 13.48 16.24
C ARG A 3 2.11 12.78 15.07
N VAL A 4 1.17 11.87 15.36
CA VAL A 4 0.27 11.27 14.38
C VAL A 4 -0.69 12.37 13.87
N PRO A 5 -0.90 12.49 12.55
CA PRO A 5 -1.91 13.41 12.02
C PRO A 5 -3.33 13.00 12.46
N ASP A 6 -4.18 13.98 12.74
CA ASP A 6 -5.54 13.71 13.20
C ASP A 6 -6.47 13.25 12.06
N SER A 7 -6.18 13.68 10.81
CA SER A 7 -6.98 13.33 9.62
C SER A 7 -6.21 13.51 8.30
N GLY A 8 -6.75 12.98 7.21
CA GLY A 8 -6.25 13.20 5.85
C GLY A 8 -4.93 12.49 5.51
N HIS A 9 -4.39 11.70 6.42
CA HIS A 9 -3.14 10.95 6.25
C HIS A 9 -3.41 9.52 5.76
N VAL A 10 -2.34 8.81 5.45
CA VAL A 10 -2.35 7.37 5.14
C VAL A 10 -1.81 6.60 6.33
N VAL A 11 -2.54 5.58 6.78
CA VAL A 11 -2.05 4.62 7.77
C VAL A 11 -1.48 3.41 7.03
N VAL A 12 -0.21 3.09 7.26
CA VAL A 12 0.45 1.90 6.71
C VAL A 12 0.64 0.88 7.82
N CYS A 13 0.04 -0.29 7.69
CA CYS A 13 0.11 -1.39 8.65
C CYS A 13 1.05 -2.49 8.13
N GLY A 14 2.15 -2.68 8.83
CA GLY A 14 3.26 -3.56 8.44
C GLY A 14 4.45 -2.80 7.85
N LEU A 15 5.61 -2.96 8.46
CA LEU A 15 6.86 -2.27 8.10
C LEU A 15 7.93 -3.26 7.61
N GLY A 16 7.52 -4.21 6.78
CA GLY A 16 8.44 -5.04 6.00
C GLY A 16 9.06 -4.27 4.82
N LYS A 17 9.73 -4.95 3.92
CA LYS A 17 10.34 -4.33 2.73
C LYS A 17 9.33 -3.54 1.90
N VAL A 18 8.15 -4.12 1.65
CA VAL A 18 7.09 -3.45 0.87
C VAL A 18 6.56 -2.22 1.61
N GLY A 19 6.24 -2.34 2.90
CA GLY A 19 5.75 -1.23 3.70
C GLY A 19 6.75 -0.07 3.80
N PHE A 20 8.03 -0.37 3.97
CA PHE A 20 9.08 0.64 4.00
C PHE A 20 9.21 1.40 2.67
N GLU A 21 9.25 0.69 1.53
CA GLU A 21 9.31 1.33 0.21
C GLU A 21 8.04 2.14 -0.09
N LEU A 22 6.87 1.63 0.28
CA LEU A 22 5.61 2.36 0.16
C LEU A 22 5.66 3.69 0.92
N VAL A 23 6.12 3.66 2.19
CA VAL A 23 6.26 4.88 3.00
C VAL A 23 7.24 5.86 2.36
N ARG A 24 8.36 5.38 1.80
CA ARG A 24 9.32 6.24 1.08
C ARG A 24 8.68 6.94 -0.12
N LEU A 25 7.93 6.19 -0.94
CA LEU A 25 7.23 6.73 -2.10
C LEU A 25 6.17 7.78 -1.70
N LEU A 26 5.34 7.47 -0.70
CA LEU A 26 4.33 8.40 -0.20
C LEU A 26 4.97 9.67 0.39
N LYS A 27 6.08 9.51 1.12
CA LYS A 27 6.82 10.64 1.70
C LYS A 27 7.40 11.56 0.64
N ALA A 28 7.95 10.99 -0.46
CA ALA A 28 8.45 11.76 -1.60
C ALA A 28 7.37 12.60 -2.28
N GLN A 29 6.11 12.19 -2.15
CA GLN A 29 4.93 12.94 -2.63
C GLN A 29 4.32 13.88 -1.56
N ASN A 30 5.02 14.11 -0.45
CA ASN A 30 4.56 14.93 0.68
C ASN A 30 3.21 14.47 1.28
N VAL A 31 2.89 13.19 1.17
CA VAL A 31 1.69 12.61 1.79
C VAL A 31 1.92 12.47 3.29
N PRO A 32 1.02 12.98 4.16
CA PRO A 32 1.08 12.69 5.60
C PRO A 32 0.86 11.20 5.86
N ILE A 33 1.68 10.61 6.76
CA ILE A 33 1.69 9.16 6.99
C ILE A 33 1.76 8.88 8.49
N ALA A 34 1.10 7.81 8.93
CA ALA A 34 1.36 7.13 10.19
C ALA A 34 1.62 5.64 9.89
N VAL A 35 2.51 5.01 10.65
CA VAL A 35 2.86 3.60 10.47
C VAL A 35 2.55 2.82 11.73
N ILE A 36 2.00 1.61 11.57
CA ILE A 36 1.84 0.64 12.65
C ILE A 36 2.74 -0.55 12.33
N GLU A 37 3.58 -0.93 13.29
CA GLU A 37 4.46 -2.08 13.18
C GLU A 37 4.35 -2.95 14.45
N PHE A 38 4.20 -4.25 14.24
CA PHE A 38 4.04 -5.20 15.34
C PHE A 38 5.35 -5.45 16.11
N ASP A 39 6.46 -5.60 15.38
CA ASP A 39 7.77 -5.89 15.97
C ASP A 39 8.48 -4.60 16.41
N PRO A 40 8.68 -4.37 17.72
CA PRO A 40 9.41 -3.19 18.20
C PRO A 40 10.89 -3.16 17.81
N GLN A 41 11.45 -4.30 17.37
CA GLN A 41 12.83 -4.44 16.91
C GLN A 41 12.97 -4.34 15.40
N CYS A 42 11.88 -4.06 14.66
CA CYS A 42 11.91 -3.91 13.21
C CYS A 42 12.98 -2.90 12.78
N PRO A 43 13.93 -3.28 11.91
CA PRO A 43 15.08 -2.44 11.53
C PRO A 43 14.68 -1.16 10.79
N TYR A 44 13.49 -1.12 10.23
CA TYR A 44 12.99 0.05 9.48
C TYR A 44 12.39 1.15 10.37
N ILE A 45 12.14 0.89 11.66
CA ILE A 45 11.58 1.89 12.59
C ILE A 45 12.54 3.09 12.75
N ALA A 46 13.84 2.83 12.98
CA ALA A 46 14.81 3.92 13.17
C ALA A 46 14.98 4.80 11.91
N PRO A 47 15.07 4.25 10.69
CA PRO A 47 15.00 5.04 9.46
C PRO A 47 13.77 5.94 9.37
N LEU A 48 12.57 5.42 9.63
CA LEU A 48 11.34 6.20 9.53
C LEU A 48 11.26 7.33 10.55
N ARG A 49 11.74 7.10 11.77
CA ARG A 49 11.83 8.15 12.80
C ARG A 49 12.74 9.30 12.36
N ARG A 50 13.88 9.00 11.69
CA ARG A 50 14.75 10.05 11.09
C ARG A 50 14.06 10.82 9.97
N MET A 51 13.14 10.19 9.25
CA MET A 51 12.31 10.85 8.23
C MET A 51 11.11 11.60 8.81
N SER A 52 11.01 11.70 10.15
CA SER A 52 9.88 12.32 10.86
C SER A 52 8.53 11.67 10.51
N VAL A 53 8.52 10.35 10.35
CA VAL A 53 7.29 9.55 10.20
C VAL A 53 6.93 8.95 11.56
N PRO A 54 5.71 9.19 12.09
CA PRO A 54 5.27 8.57 13.34
C PRO A 54 5.11 7.06 13.16
N VAL A 55 5.68 6.29 14.08
CA VAL A 55 5.58 4.83 14.13
C VAL A 55 4.99 4.41 15.46
N ILE A 56 3.87 3.73 15.41
CA ILE A 56 3.18 3.10 16.54
C ILE A 56 3.58 1.64 16.56
N THR A 57 4.04 1.15 17.70
CA THR A 57 4.34 -0.26 17.86
C THR A 57 3.15 -0.97 18.47
N GLY A 58 2.62 -1.98 17.76
CA GLY A 58 1.47 -2.75 18.23
C GLY A 58 0.82 -3.57 17.11
N ASP A 59 -0.21 -4.31 17.50
CA ASP A 59 -1.01 -5.12 16.58
C ASP A 59 -2.04 -4.24 15.86
N ALA A 60 -1.86 -4.07 14.55
CA ALA A 60 -2.77 -3.30 13.70
C ALA A 60 -4.16 -3.96 13.53
N GLY A 61 -4.30 -5.26 13.85
CA GLY A 61 -5.60 -5.93 13.92
C GLY A 61 -6.43 -5.52 15.14
N ASN A 62 -5.87 -4.71 16.05
CA ASN A 62 -6.56 -4.21 17.23
C ASN A 62 -7.09 -2.78 16.98
N ALA A 63 -8.40 -2.59 17.22
CA ALA A 63 -9.07 -1.30 17.04
C ALA A 63 -8.46 -0.16 17.87
N VAL A 64 -7.93 -0.45 19.06
CA VAL A 64 -7.27 0.56 19.90
C VAL A 64 -5.99 1.06 19.25
N VAL A 65 -5.18 0.16 18.69
CA VAL A 65 -3.92 0.51 18.02
C VAL A 65 -4.19 1.27 16.72
N LEU A 66 -5.18 0.85 15.92
CA LEU A 66 -5.65 1.62 14.77
C LEU A 66 -6.18 3.00 15.17
N GLY A 67 -6.88 3.10 16.31
CA GLY A 67 -7.34 4.36 16.87
C GLY A 67 -6.18 5.29 17.25
N GLN A 68 -5.08 4.78 17.79
CA GLN A 68 -3.85 5.55 18.07
C GLN A 68 -3.21 6.12 16.79
N ALA A 69 -3.40 5.44 15.67
CA ALA A 69 -2.98 5.92 14.36
C ALA A 69 -4.01 6.86 13.71
N SER A 70 -5.07 7.26 14.42
CA SER A 70 -6.19 8.06 13.91
C SER A 70 -6.80 7.48 12.63
N ALA A 71 -6.92 6.15 12.55
CA ALA A 71 -7.37 5.46 11.34
C ALA A 71 -8.77 5.90 10.89
N GLY A 72 -9.67 6.25 11.83
CA GLY A 72 -10.99 6.78 11.52
C GLY A 72 -11.00 8.11 10.76
N GLY A 73 -9.96 8.94 10.94
CA GLY A 73 -9.76 10.21 10.21
C GLY A 73 -8.81 10.07 9.01
N ALA A 74 -8.20 8.90 8.81
CA ALA A 74 -7.28 8.68 7.72
C ALA A 74 -8.00 8.69 6.36
N ARG A 75 -7.32 9.19 5.34
CA ARG A 75 -7.82 9.10 3.97
C ARG A 75 -7.68 7.70 3.36
N ALA A 76 -6.76 6.89 3.91
CA ALA A 76 -6.59 5.50 3.51
C ALA A 76 -5.90 4.69 4.61
N VAL A 77 -6.23 3.41 4.71
CA VAL A 77 -5.53 2.40 5.51
C VAL A 77 -4.99 1.35 4.55
N ILE A 78 -3.70 1.04 4.65
CA ILE A 78 -3.02 0.11 3.75
C ILE A 78 -2.43 -1.02 4.60
N ALA A 79 -2.94 -2.24 4.44
CA ALA A 79 -2.44 -3.43 5.11
C ALA A 79 -1.46 -4.18 4.20
N VAL A 80 -0.19 -4.24 4.61
CA VAL A 80 0.93 -4.80 3.82
C VAL A 80 1.83 -5.70 4.68
N THR A 81 1.23 -6.41 5.63
CA THR A 81 1.96 -7.42 6.42
C THR A 81 2.23 -8.67 5.57
N SER A 82 3.01 -9.59 6.09
CA SER A 82 3.32 -10.87 5.43
C SER A 82 2.19 -11.91 5.53
N SER A 83 1.05 -11.58 6.14
CA SER A 83 -0.06 -12.51 6.36
C SER A 83 -1.36 -11.95 5.77
N ASP A 84 -1.92 -12.65 4.80
CA ASP A 84 -3.20 -12.29 4.16
C ASP A 84 -4.34 -12.22 5.18
N LEU A 85 -4.35 -13.15 6.15
CA LEU A 85 -5.36 -13.17 7.20
C LEU A 85 -5.27 -11.93 8.10
N VAL A 86 -4.05 -11.53 8.48
CA VAL A 86 -3.83 -10.31 9.28
C VAL A 86 -4.20 -9.07 8.47
N ASN A 87 -3.85 -9.02 7.19
CA ASN A 87 -4.20 -7.91 6.32
C ASN A 87 -5.72 -7.76 6.17
N LEU A 88 -6.43 -8.88 6.03
CA LEU A 88 -7.89 -8.91 5.99
C LEU A 88 -8.49 -8.44 7.33
N GLN A 89 -7.97 -8.92 8.46
CA GLN A 89 -8.40 -8.50 9.80
C GLN A 89 -8.24 -6.99 9.98
N ILE A 90 -7.09 -6.44 9.60
CA ILE A 90 -6.83 -4.98 9.65
C ILE A 90 -7.88 -4.22 8.83
N ALA A 91 -8.18 -4.70 7.62
CA ALA A 91 -9.17 -4.08 6.74
C ALA A 91 -10.57 -4.05 7.36
N LEU A 92 -11.00 -5.17 7.95
CA LEU A 92 -12.31 -5.27 8.58
C LEU A 92 -12.41 -4.35 9.81
N VAL A 93 -11.37 -4.30 10.64
CA VAL A 93 -11.33 -3.41 11.81
C VAL A 93 -11.30 -1.94 11.39
N ALA A 94 -10.48 -1.57 10.41
CA ALA A 94 -10.42 -0.22 9.87
C ALA A 94 -11.78 0.25 9.33
N LYS A 95 -12.48 -0.64 8.64
CA LYS A 95 -13.85 -0.39 8.16
C LYS A 95 -14.83 -0.09 9.30
N GLY A 96 -14.71 -0.80 10.43
CA GLY A 96 -15.53 -0.56 11.63
C GLY A 96 -15.26 0.78 12.32
N LEU A 97 -14.09 1.38 12.15
CA LEU A 97 -13.73 2.66 12.75
C LEU A 97 -14.21 3.89 11.97
N GLY A 98 -14.92 3.69 10.88
CA GLY A 98 -15.54 4.77 10.14
C GLY A 98 -14.67 5.34 9.00
N GLY A 99 -13.49 4.81 8.75
CA GLY A 99 -12.50 5.33 7.79
C GLY A 99 -12.36 4.57 6.46
N HIS A 100 -13.32 4.42 5.68
CA HIS A 100 -13.71 3.19 5.09
C HIS A 100 -13.74 3.07 3.60
N GLU A 101 -13.73 4.15 2.87
CA GLU A 101 -13.81 4.07 1.41
C GLU A 101 -12.48 3.73 0.74
N LYS A 102 -11.36 3.72 1.48
CA LYS A 102 -10.02 3.54 0.90
C LYS A 102 -9.13 2.61 1.72
N THR A 103 -9.62 1.45 2.07
CA THR A 103 -8.77 0.39 2.64
C THR A 103 -8.21 -0.47 1.53
N THR A 104 -6.87 -0.52 1.44
CA THR A 104 -6.14 -1.35 0.49
C THR A 104 -5.50 -2.52 1.24
N VAL A 105 -5.69 -3.72 0.72
CA VAL A 105 -5.10 -4.96 1.26
C VAL A 105 -4.14 -5.52 0.22
N LEU A 106 -2.91 -5.82 0.63
CA LEU A 106 -1.96 -6.55 -0.19
C LEU A 106 -2.04 -8.04 0.16
N LEU A 107 -2.20 -8.88 -0.85
CA LEU A 107 -2.38 -10.32 -0.70
C LEU A 107 -1.24 -11.08 -1.38
N GLN A 108 -0.78 -12.13 -0.72
CA GLN A 108 0.12 -13.14 -1.30
C GLN A 108 -0.66 -14.09 -2.21
N ALA A 109 -1.96 -14.27 -1.94
CA ALA A 109 -2.87 -15.10 -2.71
C ALA A 109 -3.07 -14.60 -4.15
N ASP A 110 -3.66 -15.44 -4.96
CA ASP A 110 -3.95 -15.15 -6.37
C ASP A 110 -5.08 -14.12 -6.55
N GLU A 111 -5.28 -13.70 -7.79
CA GLU A 111 -6.29 -12.73 -8.16
C GLU A 111 -7.72 -13.20 -7.91
N SER A 112 -8.00 -14.51 -7.95
CA SER A 112 -9.34 -15.02 -7.71
C SER A 112 -9.79 -14.73 -6.27
N PHE A 113 -8.89 -14.90 -5.31
CA PHE A 113 -9.16 -14.57 -3.91
C PHE A 113 -9.25 -13.05 -3.70
N ALA A 114 -8.40 -12.26 -4.34
CA ALA A 114 -8.50 -10.80 -4.30
C ALA A 114 -9.83 -10.29 -4.87
N ALA A 115 -10.32 -10.89 -5.96
CA ALA A 115 -11.60 -10.56 -6.57
C ALA A 115 -12.78 -10.88 -5.63
N GLN A 116 -12.77 -12.06 -4.98
CA GLN A 116 -13.79 -12.42 -4.00
C GLN A 116 -13.83 -11.44 -2.82
N LEU A 117 -12.68 -11.03 -2.30
CA LEU A 117 -12.63 -10.06 -1.21
C LEU A 117 -13.17 -8.68 -1.62
N ARG A 118 -12.94 -8.25 -2.86
CA ARG A 118 -13.53 -7.00 -3.36
C ARG A 118 -15.06 -7.08 -3.42
N GLU A 119 -15.60 -8.21 -3.87
CA GLU A 119 -17.05 -8.42 -3.98
C GLU A 119 -17.71 -8.67 -2.62
N GLU A 120 -17.24 -9.67 -1.88
CA GLU A 120 -17.95 -10.19 -0.69
C GLU A 120 -17.66 -9.34 0.56
N ALA A 121 -16.41 -8.88 0.74
CA ALA A 121 -16.03 -8.04 1.88
C ALA A 121 -16.23 -6.54 1.60
N ASN A 122 -16.67 -6.19 0.39
CA ASN A 122 -16.80 -4.79 -0.05
C ASN A 122 -15.52 -3.98 0.26
N LEU A 123 -14.36 -4.57 -0.05
CA LEU A 123 -13.06 -3.91 0.05
C LEU A 123 -12.78 -3.27 -1.31
N GLN A 124 -12.67 -1.96 -1.34
CA GLN A 124 -12.46 -1.23 -2.60
C GLN A 124 -11.16 -1.61 -3.31
N SER A 125 -10.14 -2.02 -2.57
CA SER A 125 -8.86 -2.38 -3.14
C SER A 125 -8.24 -3.58 -2.42
N ALA A 126 -8.31 -4.74 -3.04
CA ALA A 126 -7.51 -5.92 -2.71
C ALA A 126 -6.56 -6.17 -3.88
N LEU A 127 -5.26 -6.15 -3.61
CA LEU A 127 -4.19 -6.26 -4.61
C LEU A 127 -3.43 -7.56 -4.43
N SER A 128 -3.33 -8.35 -5.49
CA SER A 128 -2.53 -9.58 -5.50
C SER A 128 -1.07 -9.26 -5.86
N ILE A 129 -0.12 -9.73 -5.05
CA ILE A 129 1.32 -9.56 -5.35
C ILE A 129 1.69 -10.20 -6.69
N PRO A 130 1.28 -11.44 -7.01
CA PRO A 130 1.54 -12.02 -8.33
C PRO A 130 1.03 -11.15 -9.49
N GLU A 131 -0.17 -10.59 -9.36
CA GLU A 131 -0.73 -9.72 -10.41
C GLU A 131 0.05 -8.42 -10.60
N LEU A 132 0.57 -7.84 -9.52
CA LEU A 132 1.38 -6.62 -9.58
C LEU A 132 2.80 -6.88 -10.10
N THR A 133 3.40 -8.01 -9.72
CA THR A 133 4.82 -8.28 -9.99
C THR A 133 5.05 -8.95 -11.34
N ALA A 134 4.16 -9.85 -11.79
CA ALA A 134 4.35 -10.56 -13.05
C ALA A 134 4.44 -9.61 -14.27
N PRO A 135 3.61 -8.57 -14.42
CA PRO A 135 3.75 -7.61 -15.50
C PRO A 135 5.07 -6.83 -15.44
N ALA A 136 5.52 -6.47 -14.23
CA ALA A 136 6.80 -5.76 -14.06
C ALA A 136 8.01 -6.63 -14.46
N ILE A 137 7.98 -7.92 -14.11
CA ILE A 137 9.00 -8.88 -14.52
C ILE A 137 8.96 -9.10 -16.03
N ALA A 138 7.77 -9.25 -16.60
CA ALA A 138 7.60 -9.39 -18.04
C ALA A 138 8.10 -8.16 -18.81
N ALA A 139 7.89 -6.95 -18.29
CA ALA A 139 8.39 -5.71 -18.89
C ALA A 139 9.91 -5.73 -19.08
N ALA A 140 10.65 -6.30 -18.13
CA ALA A 140 12.10 -6.40 -18.18
C ALA A 140 12.62 -7.22 -19.38
N VAL A 141 11.79 -8.13 -19.93
CA VAL A 141 12.15 -8.94 -21.10
C VAL A 141 12.11 -8.12 -22.40
N PHE A 142 11.30 -7.05 -22.44
CA PHE A 142 11.16 -6.19 -23.61
C PHE A 142 12.21 -5.07 -23.72
N GLY A 143 13.18 -5.07 -22.80
CA GLY A 143 14.33 -4.16 -22.79
C GLY A 143 14.04 -2.78 -22.18
N ASP A 144 15.04 -1.91 -22.20
CA ASP A 144 15.10 -0.63 -21.45
C ASP A 144 14.04 0.41 -21.85
N ARG A 145 13.30 0.16 -22.92
CA ARG A 145 12.24 1.06 -23.41
C ARG A 145 10.88 0.84 -22.77
N VAL A 146 10.65 -0.32 -22.13
CA VAL A 146 9.41 -0.64 -21.44
C VAL A 146 9.62 -0.45 -19.95
N HIS A 147 9.02 0.59 -19.36
CA HIS A 147 9.20 0.93 -17.96
C HIS A 147 8.18 0.27 -17.04
N ALA A 148 7.00 -0.01 -17.56
CA ALA A 148 5.96 -0.72 -16.81
C ALA A 148 4.99 -1.41 -17.76
N LEU A 149 4.45 -2.53 -17.31
CA LEU A 149 3.26 -3.16 -17.86
C LEU A 149 2.19 -3.19 -16.77
N PHE A 150 0.98 -2.88 -17.11
CA PHE A 150 -0.16 -2.96 -16.19
C PHE A 150 -1.42 -3.37 -16.94
N ARG A 151 -2.37 -3.93 -16.22
CA ARG A 151 -3.62 -4.39 -16.79
C ARG A 151 -4.77 -3.46 -16.44
N VAL A 152 -5.58 -3.12 -17.42
CA VAL A 152 -6.85 -2.41 -17.26
C VAL A 152 -7.95 -3.30 -17.85
N GLY A 153 -8.73 -3.94 -17.00
CA GLY A 153 -9.69 -4.96 -17.42
C GLY A 153 -9.00 -6.16 -18.06
N ARG A 154 -9.28 -6.42 -19.35
CA ARG A 154 -8.66 -7.52 -20.12
C ARG A 154 -7.45 -7.07 -20.96
N GLU A 155 -7.18 -5.79 -21.02
CA GLU A 155 -6.11 -5.21 -21.84
C GLU A 155 -4.83 -5.02 -21.04
N VAL A 156 -3.68 -5.29 -21.68
CA VAL A 156 -2.35 -5.01 -21.13
C VAL A 156 -1.84 -3.72 -21.75
N HIS A 157 -1.46 -2.78 -20.89
CA HIS A 157 -0.90 -1.48 -21.27
C HIS A 157 0.58 -1.44 -20.94
N ALA A 158 1.37 -0.77 -21.78
CA ALA A 158 2.79 -0.57 -21.58
C ALA A 158 3.12 0.92 -21.45
N VAL A 159 3.93 1.27 -20.45
CA VAL A 159 4.60 2.57 -20.40
C VAL A 159 5.95 2.42 -21.09
N VAL A 160 6.13 3.13 -22.19
CA VAL A 160 7.34 3.05 -23.00
C VAL A 160 7.99 4.43 -23.15
N SER A 161 9.35 4.50 -23.10
CA SER A 161 10.07 5.69 -23.53
C SER A 161 10.30 5.66 -25.03
N ARG A 162 10.05 6.77 -25.70
CA ARG A 162 10.44 6.99 -27.08
C ARG A 162 11.39 8.20 -27.16
N PRO A 163 12.47 8.14 -27.93
CA PRO A 163 13.25 9.35 -28.22
C PRO A 163 12.32 10.35 -28.93
N PHE A 164 12.31 11.57 -28.43
CA PHE A 164 11.59 12.66 -29.09
C PHE A 164 12.36 13.04 -30.35
N SER A 165 11.81 12.80 -31.54
CA SER A 165 12.31 13.36 -32.77
C SER A 165 11.45 14.58 -33.12
N ASP A 166 12.05 15.76 -33.20
CA ASP A 166 11.39 16.97 -33.65
C ASP A 166 10.75 16.72 -35.02
N GLY A 167 9.44 16.64 -35.06
CA GLY A 167 8.78 16.70 -36.35
C GLY A 167 7.48 15.93 -36.59
N HIS A 168 6.82 15.31 -35.63
CA HIS A 168 5.38 14.94 -35.83
C HIS A 168 4.75 14.57 -34.51
N LEU A 169 3.94 15.46 -34.00
CA LEU A 169 2.81 15.11 -33.12
C LEU A 169 1.73 14.50 -34.03
N PRO A 170 1.14 13.35 -33.66
CA PRO A 170 -0.03 12.81 -34.32
C PRO A 170 -1.26 13.69 -34.10
#